data_b767f39a11be48ca6f524f9665a6ca1f
#
_entry.id   b767f39a11be48ca6f524f9665a6ca1f
#
_cell.length_a   1.000
_cell.length_b   1.000
_cell.length_c   1.000
_cell.angle_alpha   90.00
_cell.angle_beta   90.00
_cell.angle_gamma   90.00
#
_symmetry.space_group_name_H-M   'P 1'
#
loop_
_entity.id
_entity.type
_entity.pdbx_description
1 polymer ?
#
loop_
_entity_poly.entity_id
_entity_poly.type
_entity_poly.pdbx_seq_one_letter_code
_entity_poly.pdbx_strand_id
1 'polypeptide(L)'
;MNREVIFETKGEKAIDGAGVHLVRVLGNATRDIYDPFLMLDAFDSKDKRDYSAGFPMHPHRGIETVSFLCKGEMTHRDHLGTEATIYDGEAQWLTAGSGAEHEEMPGGERILGTQLWLNLPAKYKMSAPPAYHSISNREIKEFEFKGGRLRLITGKYENEEGWQGKYLPLDFYDIHLEDNASVEIPVGEGLSAFAFTLCGEVIISGKNVEEKTAAKLGDGDRVLLETKNNKAEILIYASKRLDEPVAWFGPIVMNTEAEIRQAFEELNNGTFIKENADYGNEVLE
;
A
#
# COMPACT_ATOMS: atom_id res chain seq x y z
N MET A 1 -9.60 23.52 -4.10
CA MET A 1 -9.60 23.80 -2.63
C MET A 1 -8.65 22.86 -1.95
N ASN A 2 -7.79 23.36 -1.04
CA ASN A 2 -6.87 22.48 -0.34
C ASN A 2 -7.62 21.52 0.58
N ARG A 3 -7.22 20.25 0.54
CA ARG A 3 -7.66 19.22 1.48
C ARG A 3 -7.03 19.47 2.84
N GLU A 4 -7.81 19.55 3.89
CA GLU A 4 -7.33 19.70 5.25
C GLU A 4 -7.09 18.33 5.89
N VAL A 5 -6.21 18.28 6.91
CA VAL A 5 -6.04 17.08 7.73
C VAL A 5 -7.19 16.99 8.72
N ILE A 6 -8.06 15.99 8.54
CA ILE A 6 -9.25 15.78 9.36
C ILE A 6 -9.08 14.73 10.46
N PHE A 7 -8.08 13.85 10.31
CA PHE A 7 -7.76 12.82 11.31
C PHE A 7 -6.31 12.40 11.17
N GLU A 8 -5.66 11.98 12.25
CA GLU A 8 -4.29 11.45 12.26
C GLU A 8 -4.23 10.11 12.97
N THR A 9 -3.42 9.22 12.41
CA THR A 9 -3.10 7.94 13.03
C THR A 9 -1.59 7.80 13.12
N LYS A 10 -1.06 7.90 14.32
CA LYS A 10 0.37 7.64 14.60
C LYS A 10 0.61 6.14 14.54
N GLY A 11 1.65 5.73 13.83
CA GLY A 11 2.04 4.33 13.78
C GLY A 11 2.60 3.82 15.12
N GLU A 12 2.33 2.57 15.42
CA GLU A 12 2.80 1.88 16.63
C GLU A 12 3.74 0.73 16.25
N LYS A 13 4.76 0.51 17.07
CA LYS A 13 5.69 -0.62 16.86
C LYS A 13 4.94 -1.94 16.96
N ALA A 14 5.18 -2.81 16.02
CA ALA A 14 4.59 -4.14 15.94
C ALA A 14 5.62 -5.16 15.46
N ILE A 15 5.30 -6.44 15.65
CA ILE A 15 6.05 -7.57 15.10
C ILE A 15 5.05 -8.42 14.34
N ASP A 16 5.38 -8.77 13.09
CA ASP A 16 4.53 -9.61 12.23
C ASP A 16 5.37 -10.62 11.44
N GLY A 17 4.71 -11.46 10.61
CA GLY A 17 5.39 -12.51 9.89
C GLY A 17 6.16 -13.47 10.81
N ALA A 18 7.36 -13.85 10.44
CA ALA A 18 8.23 -14.70 11.26
C ALA A 18 9.11 -13.93 12.25
N GLY A 19 8.73 -12.70 12.60
CA GLY A 19 9.47 -11.84 13.53
C GLY A 19 9.96 -10.53 12.91
N VAL A 20 9.31 -10.05 11.88
CA VAL A 20 9.62 -8.76 11.25
C VAL A 20 9.15 -7.62 12.14
N HIS A 21 10.08 -6.75 12.54
CA HIS A 21 9.78 -5.52 13.26
C HIS A 21 9.32 -4.44 12.28
N LEU A 22 8.17 -3.86 12.53
CA LEU A 22 7.55 -2.86 11.69
C LEU A 22 6.79 -1.81 12.53
N VAL A 23 6.27 -0.81 11.85
CA VAL A 23 5.37 0.20 12.44
C VAL A 23 4.02 0.03 11.78
N ARG A 24 3.03 -0.48 12.51
CA ARG A 24 1.64 -0.58 12.04
C ARG A 24 0.94 0.76 12.19
N VAL A 25 0.50 1.32 11.08
CA VAL A 25 -0.11 2.65 11.01
C VAL A 25 -1.62 2.55 10.88
N LEU A 26 -2.10 1.76 9.92
CA LEU A 26 -3.53 1.48 9.74
C LEU A 26 -3.82 0.02 10.06
N GLY A 27 -5.03 -0.26 10.49
CA GLY A 27 -5.47 -1.61 10.82
C GLY A 27 -6.98 -1.67 11.06
N ASN A 28 -7.47 -2.75 11.65
CA ASN A 28 -8.90 -3.00 11.81
C ASN A 28 -9.65 -1.87 12.54
N ALA A 29 -9.01 -1.19 13.50
CA ALA A 29 -9.62 -0.08 14.23
C ALA A 29 -9.82 1.19 13.38
N THR A 30 -9.09 1.34 12.29
CA THR A 30 -9.11 2.54 11.44
C THR A 30 -9.79 2.31 10.08
N ARG A 31 -10.22 1.08 9.77
CA ARG A 31 -10.74 0.67 8.45
C ARG A 31 -11.89 1.55 7.93
N ASP A 32 -12.82 1.95 8.81
CA ASP A 32 -13.99 2.76 8.42
C ASP A 32 -13.61 4.22 8.12
N ILE A 33 -12.55 4.73 8.80
CA ILE A 33 -12.02 6.09 8.59
C ILE A 33 -11.28 6.18 7.27
N TYR A 34 -10.48 5.16 6.97
CA TYR A 34 -9.58 5.16 5.81
C TYR A 34 -10.11 4.35 4.61
N ASP A 35 -11.34 3.82 4.64
CA ASP A 35 -11.91 3.08 3.51
C ASP A 35 -11.53 3.71 2.16
N PRO A 36 -10.97 2.95 1.19
CA PRO A 36 -10.84 1.48 1.14
C PRO A 36 -9.50 0.94 1.67
N PHE A 37 -8.70 1.74 2.36
CA PHE A 37 -7.40 1.35 2.88
C PHE A 37 -7.55 0.63 4.22
N LEU A 38 -7.17 -0.65 4.26
CA LEU A 38 -7.40 -1.51 5.42
C LEU A 38 -6.22 -1.50 6.40
N MET A 39 -5.02 -1.67 5.88
CA MET A 39 -3.78 -1.76 6.66
C MET A 39 -2.67 -0.99 5.97
N LEU A 40 -1.84 -0.33 6.77
CA LEU A 40 -0.57 0.22 6.33
C LEU A 40 0.49 -0.15 7.35
N ASP A 41 1.46 -0.93 6.92
CA ASP A 41 2.67 -1.23 7.69
C ASP A 41 3.86 -0.48 7.08
N ALA A 42 4.69 0.10 7.93
CA ALA A 42 5.91 0.77 7.53
C ALA A 42 7.12 -0.02 8.04
N PHE A 43 8.08 -0.26 7.16
CA PHE A 43 9.37 -0.86 7.47
C PHE A 43 10.42 0.25 7.58
N ASP A 44 11.27 0.18 8.61
CA ASP A 44 12.41 1.09 8.74
C ASP A 44 13.44 0.48 9.68
N SER A 45 14.35 -0.31 9.14
CA SER A 45 15.46 -0.87 9.91
C SER A 45 16.72 -1.04 9.07
N LYS A 46 17.88 -0.86 9.74
CA LYS A 46 19.22 -1.19 9.25
C LYS A 46 19.76 -2.47 9.89
N ASP A 47 19.04 -3.04 10.84
CA ASP A 47 19.43 -4.30 11.48
C ASP A 47 18.73 -5.46 10.79
N LYS A 48 19.50 -6.29 10.10
CA LYS A 48 18.95 -7.47 9.40
C LYS A 48 18.17 -8.42 10.30
N ARG A 49 18.45 -8.44 11.59
CA ARG A 49 17.72 -9.25 12.56
C ARG A 49 16.26 -8.83 12.70
N ASP A 50 15.95 -7.57 12.39
CA ASP A 50 14.59 -7.04 12.48
C ASP A 50 13.69 -7.49 11.32
N TYR A 51 14.26 -7.92 10.17
CA TYR A 51 13.45 -8.18 8.97
C TYR A 51 13.81 -9.44 8.19
N SER A 52 15.00 -10.03 8.37
CA SER A 52 15.44 -11.16 7.53
C SER A 52 14.61 -12.44 7.68
N ALA A 53 13.81 -12.56 8.74
CA ALA A 53 12.90 -13.68 8.93
C ALA A 53 11.72 -13.66 7.93
N GLY A 54 11.36 -12.47 7.44
CA GLY A 54 10.37 -12.26 6.39
C GLY A 54 8.96 -12.68 6.75
N PHE A 55 8.17 -12.83 5.71
CA PHE A 55 6.79 -13.29 5.78
C PHE A 55 6.69 -14.62 5.00
N PRO A 56 6.89 -15.77 5.69
CA PRO A 56 6.80 -17.09 5.06
C PRO A 56 5.44 -17.32 4.40
N MET A 57 5.33 -18.33 3.56
CA MET A 57 4.13 -18.65 2.78
C MET A 57 2.85 -18.54 3.64
N HIS A 58 1.97 -17.63 3.25
CA HIS A 58 0.72 -17.32 3.93
C HIS A 58 -0.39 -16.95 2.93
N PRO A 59 -1.66 -17.20 3.28
CA PRO A 59 -2.79 -16.93 2.39
C PRO A 59 -3.28 -15.49 2.49
N HIS A 60 -3.90 -15.00 1.40
CA HIS A 60 -4.74 -13.80 1.38
C HIS A 60 -6.00 -14.06 0.55
N ARG A 61 -7.11 -13.40 0.91
CA ARG A 61 -8.34 -13.35 0.11
C ARG A 61 -9.06 -12.02 0.29
N GLY A 62 -9.63 -11.50 -0.81
CA GLY A 62 -10.52 -10.34 -0.79
C GLY A 62 -9.83 -8.98 -0.70
N ILE A 63 -8.52 -8.94 -0.91
CA ILE A 63 -7.69 -7.73 -0.88
C ILE A 63 -6.70 -7.69 -2.04
N GLU A 64 -6.09 -6.54 -2.20
CA GLU A 64 -4.84 -6.34 -2.93
C GLU A 64 -3.77 -5.86 -1.95
N THR A 65 -2.53 -6.31 -2.10
CA THR A 65 -1.39 -5.81 -1.33
C THR A 65 -0.47 -5.01 -2.24
N VAL A 66 -0.04 -3.85 -1.77
CA VAL A 66 0.90 -2.97 -2.49
C VAL A 66 2.09 -2.71 -1.59
N SER A 67 3.23 -3.31 -1.92
CA SER A 67 4.49 -3.07 -1.22
C SER A 67 5.32 -2.07 -2.03
N PHE A 68 5.89 -1.08 -1.36
CA PHE A 68 6.80 -0.09 -1.92
C PHE A 68 8.08 -0.03 -1.10
N LEU A 69 9.22 -0.01 -1.76
CA LEU A 69 10.52 0.12 -1.12
C LEU A 69 11.19 1.43 -1.53
N CYS A 70 11.31 2.36 -0.59
CA CYS A 70 12.23 3.48 -0.73
C CYS A 70 13.68 2.98 -0.72
N LYS A 71 13.97 1.98 0.15
CA LYS A 71 15.29 1.32 0.26
C LYS A 71 15.14 -0.16 0.58
N GLY A 72 16.01 -0.97 0.00
CA GLY A 72 16.13 -2.40 0.24
C GLY A 72 15.69 -3.24 -0.95
N GLU A 73 15.44 -4.49 -0.67
CA GLU A 73 14.91 -5.45 -1.63
C GLU A 73 13.85 -6.33 -0.97
N MET A 74 12.89 -6.80 -1.77
CA MET A 74 11.84 -7.71 -1.34
C MET A 74 11.63 -8.76 -2.42
N THR A 75 11.89 -10.01 -2.11
CA THR A 75 11.60 -11.13 -3.00
C THR A 75 10.24 -11.70 -2.68
N HIS A 76 9.36 -11.71 -3.66
CA HIS A 76 8.05 -12.34 -3.64
C HIS A 76 8.12 -13.71 -4.31
N ARG A 77 7.42 -14.71 -3.73
CA ARG A 77 7.08 -15.97 -4.37
C ARG A 77 5.64 -16.32 -4.06
N ASP A 78 4.95 -16.92 -5.01
CA ASP A 78 3.55 -17.30 -4.83
C ASP A 78 3.21 -18.69 -5.38
N HIS A 79 1.99 -19.15 -5.08
CA HIS A 79 1.48 -20.44 -5.53
C HIS A 79 1.29 -20.54 -7.05
N LEU A 80 1.34 -19.43 -7.80
CA LEU A 80 1.29 -19.41 -9.27
C LEU A 80 2.65 -19.76 -9.89
N GLY A 81 3.70 -19.81 -9.05
CA GLY A 81 5.09 -20.01 -9.49
C GLY A 81 5.81 -18.72 -9.86
N THR A 82 5.23 -17.57 -9.54
CA THR A 82 5.90 -16.28 -9.68
C THR A 82 7.06 -16.19 -8.69
N GLU A 83 8.21 -15.76 -9.16
CA GLU A 83 9.33 -15.34 -8.33
C GLU A 83 9.86 -14.01 -8.89
N ALA A 84 9.78 -12.94 -8.10
CA ALA A 84 10.21 -11.61 -8.50
C ALA A 84 10.79 -10.84 -7.33
N THR A 85 11.73 -9.95 -7.59
CA THR A 85 12.34 -9.10 -6.57
C THR A 85 12.21 -7.64 -6.98
N ILE A 86 11.69 -6.82 -6.08
CA ILE A 86 11.68 -5.37 -6.19
C ILE A 86 12.85 -4.78 -5.40
N TYR A 87 13.35 -3.64 -5.85
CA TYR A 87 14.52 -2.96 -5.31
C TYR A 87 14.19 -1.50 -4.91
N ASP A 88 15.23 -0.76 -4.52
CA ASP A 88 15.13 0.67 -4.19
C ASP A 88 14.26 1.45 -5.17
N GLY A 89 13.22 2.08 -4.67
CA GLY A 89 12.31 2.92 -5.44
C GLY A 89 11.25 2.15 -6.23
N GLU A 90 11.15 0.84 -6.12
CA GLU A 90 10.19 0.00 -6.85
C GLU A 90 9.03 -0.44 -5.96
N ALA A 91 7.96 -0.90 -6.61
CA ALA A 91 6.80 -1.43 -5.93
C ALA A 91 6.38 -2.78 -6.50
N GLN A 92 5.55 -3.49 -5.77
CA GLN A 92 4.85 -4.69 -6.23
C GLN A 92 3.38 -4.63 -5.86
N TRP A 93 2.57 -5.24 -6.69
CA TRP A 93 1.13 -5.33 -6.52
C TRP A 93 0.69 -6.79 -6.63
N LEU A 94 0.09 -7.31 -5.57
CA LEU A 94 -0.55 -8.61 -5.58
C LEU A 94 -2.06 -8.41 -5.47
N THR A 95 -2.81 -8.83 -6.46
CA THR A 95 -4.25 -9.06 -6.34
C THR A 95 -4.45 -10.45 -5.74
N ALA A 96 -4.87 -10.53 -4.48
CA ALA A 96 -5.16 -11.83 -3.87
C ALA A 96 -6.52 -12.39 -4.33
N GLY A 97 -7.48 -11.52 -4.59
CA GLY A 97 -8.77 -11.90 -5.18
C GLY A 97 -9.46 -13.05 -4.46
N SER A 98 -9.78 -14.11 -5.21
CA SER A 98 -10.47 -15.31 -4.71
C SER A 98 -9.61 -16.21 -3.82
N GLY A 99 -8.31 -15.92 -3.71
CA GLY A 99 -7.36 -16.61 -2.84
C GLY A 99 -5.99 -16.72 -3.46
N ALA A 100 -4.98 -16.23 -2.76
CA ALA A 100 -3.57 -16.36 -3.09
C ALA A 100 -2.78 -16.86 -1.88
N GLU A 101 -1.71 -17.59 -2.11
CA GLU A 101 -0.68 -17.90 -1.12
C GLU A 101 0.65 -17.38 -1.62
N HIS A 102 1.33 -16.61 -0.78
CA HIS A 102 2.62 -16.03 -1.12
C HIS A 102 3.56 -15.91 0.07
N GLU A 103 4.83 -15.69 -0.23
CA GLU A 103 5.84 -15.29 0.74
C GLU A 103 6.54 -14.01 0.29
N GLU A 104 7.01 -13.22 1.25
CA GLU A 104 7.79 -12.01 1.02
C GLU A 104 9.05 -12.05 1.88
N MET A 105 10.20 -12.01 1.24
CA MET A 105 11.51 -12.12 1.90
C MET A 105 12.30 -10.82 1.71
N PRO A 106 12.32 -9.96 2.75
CA PRO A 106 13.11 -8.73 2.73
C PRO A 106 14.61 -9.02 2.74
N GLY A 107 15.37 -8.18 2.02
CA GLY A 107 16.81 -8.26 1.94
C GLY A 107 17.49 -6.89 1.89
N GLY A 108 18.77 -6.89 1.46
CA GLY A 108 19.57 -5.67 1.39
C GLY A 108 20.24 -5.30 2.72
N GLU A 109 20.82 -4.08 2.79
CA GLU A 109 21.47 -3.54 3.99
C GLU A 109 20.54 -2.68 4.88
N ARG A 110 19.41 -2.28 4.32
CA ARG A 110 18.34 -1.53 5.00
C ARG A 110 17.02 -1.90 4.35
N ILE A 111 15.97 -1.97 5.14
CA ILE A 111 14.62 -1.92 4.62
C ILE A 111 13.96 -0.60 5.04
N LEU A 112 13.42 0.14 4.06
CA LEU A 112 12.60 1.33 4.28
C LEU A 112 11.51 1.34 3.22
N GLY A 113 10.26 1.32 3.65
CA GLY A 113 9.12 1.28 2.74
C GLY A 113 7.82 0.99 3.44
N THR A 114 6.83 0.59 2.69
CA THR A 114 5.48 0.31 3.21
C THR A 114 4.85 -0.89 2.54
N GLN A 115 3.92 -1.54 3.25
CA GLN A 115 2.94 -2.46 2.67
C GLN A 115 1.53 -1.95 2.97
N LEU A 116 0.76 -1.69 1.93
CA LEU A 116 -0.63 -1.28 1.99
C LEU A 116 -1.53 -2.48 1.67
N TRP A 117 -2.59 -2.68 2.44
CA TRP A 117 -3.72 -3.52 2.04
C TRP A 117 -4.85 -2.64 1.52
N LEU A 118 -5.19 -2.82 0.26
CA LEU A 118 -6.30 -2.18 -0.41
C LEU A 118 -7.47 -3.16 -0.49
N ASN A 119 -8.65 -2.74 -0.05
CA ASN A 119 -9.84 -3.59 -0.09
C ASN A 119 -10.32 -3.78 -1.52
N LEU A 120 -10.73 -4.99 -1.86
CA LEU A 120 -11.42 -5.25 -3.13
C LEU A 120 -12.92 -4.97 -2.99
N PRO A 121 -13.57 -4.37 -4.01
CA PRO A 121 -15.02 -4.30 -4.07
C PRO A 121 -15.65 -5.69 -3.94
N ALA A 122 -16.75 -5.81 -3.19
CA ALA A 122 -17.42 -7.08 -2.88
C ALA A 122 -17.62 -7.99 -4.11
N LYS A 123 -18.03 -7.38 -5.23
CA LYS A 123 -18.26 -8.11 -6.49
C LYS A 123 -17.02 -8.79 -7.07
N TYR A 124 -15.83 -8.37 -6.66
CA TYR A 124 -14.56 -8.92 -7.17
C TYR A 124 -13.85 -9.86 -6.19
N LYS A 125 -14.22 -9.87 -4.90
CA LYS A 125 -13.52 -10.66 -3.90
C LYS A 125 -13.41 -12.16 -4.24
N MET A 126 -14.44 -12.73 -4.86
CA MET A 126 -14.45 -14.15 -5.26
C MET A 126 -14.35 -14.37 -6.77
N SER A 127 -14.40 -13.31 -7.59
CA SER A 127 -14.33 -13.41 -9.05
C SER A 127 -13.01 -12.91 -9.63
N ALA A 128 -12.26 -12.12 -8.87
CA ALA A 128 -10.92 -11.69 -9.30
C ALA A 128 -9.93 -12.86 -9.15
N PRO A 129 -9.25 -13.30 -10.22
CA PRO A 129 -8.16 -14.24 -10.09
C PRO A 129 -6.98 -13.59 -9.37
N PRO A 130 -6.13 -14.37 -8.66
CA PRO A 130 -4.84 -13.89 -8.19
C PRO A 130 -3.97 -13.41 -9.36
N ALA A 131 -3.25 -12.32 -9.12
CA ALA A 131 -2.31 -11.76 -10.11
C ALA A 131 -1.20 -10.99 -9.41
N TYR A 132 -0.01 -10.99 -9.99
CA TYR A 132 1.14 -10.26 -9.49
C TYR A 132 1.71 -9.34 -10.58
N HIS A 133 2.17 -8.16 -10.18
CA HIS A 133 2.90 -7.23 -11.04
C HIS A 133 4.01 -6.52 -10.26
N SER A 134 5.23 -6.53 -10.79
CA SER A 134 6.32 -5.68 -10.33
C SER A 134 6.28 -4.34 -11.05
N ILE A 135 6.22 -3.26 -10.30
CA ILE A 135 6.24 -1.88 -10.83
C ILE A 135 7.69 -1.39 -10.73
N SER A 136 8.40 -1.53 -11.82
CA SER A 136 9.83 -1.22 -11.89
C SER A 136 10.10 0.29 -12.02
N ASN A 137 11.31 0.71 -11.67
CA ASN A 137 11.76 2.09 -11.86
C ASN A 137 11.62 2.59 -13.32
N ARG A 138 11.54 1.67 -14.31
CA ARG A 138 11.34 2.04 -15.72
C ARG A 138 9.91 2.44 -16.03
N GLU A 139 8.94 1.93 -15.27
CA GLU A 139 7.51 2.22 -15.41
C GLU A 139 7.12 3.46 -14.61
N ILE A 140 7.86 3.77 -13.55
CA ILE A 140 7.59 4.88 -12.63
C ILE A 140 8.04 6.20 -13.29
N LYS A 141 7.08 7.11 -13.47
CA LYS A 141 7.36 8.45 -13.97
C LYS A 141 7.76 9.38 -12.83
N GLU A 142 8.72 10.24 -13.10
CA GLU A 142 9.25 11.20 -12.12
C GLU A 142 9.03 12.64 -12.60
N PHE A 143 8.61 13.52 -11.68
CA PHE A 143 8.29 14.92 -11.92
C PHE A 143 9.05 15.78 -10.95
N GLU A 144 9.95 16.59 -11.48
CA GLU A 144 10.72 17.56 -10.70
C GLU A 144 9.92 18.85 -10.50
N PHE A 145 9.98 19.41 -9.30
CA PHE A 145 9.46 20.72 -8.98
C PHE A 145 10.44 21.50 -8.07
N LYS A 146 10.20 22.78 -7.89
CA LYS A 146 11.09 23.58 -7.03
C LYS A 146 11.04 23.07 -5.58
N GLY A 147 12.14 22.51 -5.12
CA GLY A 147 12.30 22.00 -3.76
C GLY A 147 11.93 20.55 -3.57
N GLY A 148 11.82 19.76 -4.66
CA GLY A 148 11.59 18.34 -4.54
C GLY A 148 11.19 17.64 -5.83
N ARG A 149 10.70 16.42 -5.68
CA ARG A 149 10.20 15.60 -6.79
C ARG A 149 9.04 14.72 -6.35
N LEU A 150 8.24 14.33 -7.31
CA LEU A 150 7.18 13.34 -7.18
C LEU A 150 7.46 12.16 -8.10
N ARG A 151 7.28 10.95 -7.60
CA ARG A 151 7.31 9.71 -8.37
C ARG A 151 5.90 9.11 -8.40
N LEU A 152 5.38 8.91 -9.59
CA LEU A 152 4.06 8.32 -9.82
C LEU A 152 4.20 6.79 -9.78
N ILE A 153 3.97 6.19 -8.63
CA ILE A 153 4.07 4.73 -8.45
C ILE A 153 2.90 4.06 -9.16
N THR A 154 1.66 4.50 -8.87
CA THR A 154 0.45 4.06 -9.60
C THR A 154 -0.50 5.22 -9.78
N GLY A 155 -1.46 5.06 -10.69
CA GLY A 155 -2.55 6.00 -10.84
C GLY A 155 -2.27 7.11 -11.85
N LYS A 156 -2.79 8.30 -11.56
CA LYS A 156 -2.71 9.44 -12.45
C LYS A 156 -2.14 10.66 -11.73
N TYR A 157 -1.26 11.37 -12.41
CA TYR A 157 -0.76 12.66 -11.97
C TYR A 157 -0.78 13.63 -13.16
N GLU A 158 -1.50 14.73 -13.04
CA GLU A 158 -1.74 15.68 -14.12
C GLU A 158 -2.32 14.98 -15.38
N ASN A 159 -1.59 15.00 -16.51
CA ASN A 159 -1.98 14.37 -17.77
C ASN A 159 -1.26 13.02 -18.00
N GLU A 160 -0.53 12.54 -17.01
CA GLU A 160 0.26 11.32 -17.10
C GLU A 160 -0.41 10.17 -16.33
N GLU A 161 -0.30 8.98 -16.90
CA GLU A 161 -0.78 7.75 -16.27
C GLU A 161 0.39 6.82 -15.97
N GLY A 162 0.43 6.29 -14.73
CA GLY A 162 1.27 5.19 -14.31
C GLY A 162 0.52 3.87 -14.44
N TRP A 163 1.10 2.81 -13.88
CA TRP A 163 0.42 1.52 -13.77
C TRP A 163 -0.88 1.64 -12.96
N GLN A 164 -1.86 0.80 -13.26
CA GLN A 164 -3.18 0.84 -12.61
C GLN A 164 -3.64 -0.56 -12.19
N GLY A 165 -4.11 -0.68 -10.96
CA GLY A 165 -4.85 -1.84 -10.51
C GLY A 165 -6.14 -2.05 -11.33
N LYS A 166 -6.47 -3.31 -11.61
CA LYS A 166 -7.61 -3.67 -12.48
C LYS A 166 -8.97 -3.42 -11.83
N TYR A 167 -9.07 -3.57 -10.51
CA TYR A 167 -10.36 -3.65 -9.82
C TYR A 167 -10.73 -2.39 -9.06
N LEU A 168 -9.78 -1.75 -8.42
CA LEU A 168 -9.95 -0.48 -7.73
C LEU A 168 -8.77 0.43 -8.05
N PRO A 169 -8.97 1.55 -8.77
CA PRO A 169 -7.89 2.49 -9.06
C PRO A 169 -7.27 3.05 -7.79
N LEU A 170 -5.96 3.16 -7.77
CA LEU A 170 -5.18 3.75 -6.69
C LEU A 170 -4.22 4.79 -7.28
N ASP A 171 -4.35 6.03 -6.86
CA ASP A 171 -3.29 7.02 -7.04
C ASP A 171 -2.32 6.87 -5.87
N PHE A 172 -1.07 6.55 -6.19
CA PHE A 172 0.01 6.39 -5.23
C PHE A 172 1.23 7.20 -5.66
N TYR A 173 1.59 8.18 -4.84
CA TYR A 173 2.71 9.09 -5.08
C TYR A 173 3.75 8.96 -3.99
N ASP A 174 5.02 8.87 -4.39
CA ASP A 174 6.19 9.01 -3.52
C ASP A 174 6.79 10.41 -3.73
N ILE A 175 6.75 11.25 -2.70
CA ILE A 175 7.09 12.67 -2.76
C ILE A 175 8.28 12.93 -1.86
N HIS A 176 9.35 13.46 -2.46
CA HIS A 176 10.55 13.88 -1.75
C HIS A 176 10.60 15.40 -1.69
N LEU A 177 10.64 15.95 -0.49
CA LEU A 177 10.79 17.38 -0.23
C LEU A 177 12.15 17.69 0.35
N GLU A 178 12.81 18.68 -0.23
CA GLU A 178 14.02 19.31 0.34
C GLU A 178 13.64 20.19 1.55
N ASP A 179 14.63 20.72 2.23
CA ASP A 179 14.41 21.69 3.31
C ASP A 179 13.79 22.99 2.78
N ASN A 180 12.88 23.57 3.55
CA ASN A 180 12.15 24.79 3.20
C ASN A 180 11.41 24.73 1.85
N ALA A 181 10.93 23.57 1.47
CA ALA A 181 10.11 23.36 0.30
C ALA A 181 8.63 23.63 0.58
N SER A 182 7.89 23.98 -0.49
CA SER A 182 6.44 24.11 -0.47
C SER A 182 5.90 23.73 -1.84
N VAL A 183 4.93 22.81 -1.88
CA VAL A 183 4.32 22.31 -3.12
C VAL A 183 2.84 21.98 -2.92
N GLU A 184 2.03 22.30 -3.91
CA GLU A 184 0.65 21.81 -4.00
C GLU A 184 0.59 20.57 -4.90
N ILE A 185 0.09 19.46 -4.38
CA ILE A 185 -0.07 18.20 -5.09
C ILE A 185 -1.54 18.01 -5.43
N PRO A 186 -1.92 17.87 -6.71
CA PRO A 186 -3.28 17.51 -7.11
C PRO A 186 -3.68 16.14 -6.55
N VAL A 187 -4.87 16.06 -5.95
CA VAL A 187 -5.47 14.81 -5.46
C VAL A 187 -6.95 14.84 -5.85
N GLY A 188 -7.41 13.86 -6.61
CA GLY A 188 -8.74 13.85 -7.22
C GLY A 188 -9.89 14.14 -6.25
N GLU A 189 -10.86 14.95 -6.70
CA GLU A 189 -12.08 15.22 -5.93
C GLU A 189 -12.89 13.94 -5.67
N GLY A 190 -13.54 13.86 -4.50
CA GLY A 190 -14.39 12.73 -4.13
C GLY A 190 -13.63 11.45 -3.79
N LEU A 191 -12.31 11.45 -3.86
CA LEU A 191 -11.50 10.31 -3.43
C LEU A 191 -11.24 10.34 -1.92
N SER A 192 -11.28 9.17 -1.31
CA SER A 192 -10.69 8.93 0.01
C SER A 192 -9.17 9.02 -0.14
N ALA A 193 -8.54 9.93 0.58
CA ALA A 193 -7.12 10.16 0.48
C ALA A 193 -6.46 10.30 1.85
N PHE A 194 -5.21 9.91 1.96
CA PHE A 194 -4.36 10.21 3.09
C PHE A 194 -2.91 10.43 2.65
N ALA A 195 -2.19 11.22 3.42
CA ALA A 195 -0.74 11.37 3.31
C ALA A 195 -0.08 10.61 4.47
N PHE A 196 0.98 9.86 4.18
CA PHE A 196 1.78 9.16 5.17
C PHE A 196 3.19 9.73 5.18
N THR A 197 3.63 10.26 6.31
CA THR A 197 4.98 10.76 6.49
C THR A 197 5.93 9.59 6.76
N LEU A 198 6.62 9.13 5.71
CA LEU A 198 7.54 7.99 5.82
C LEU A 198 8.82 8.39 6.54
N CYS A 199 9.40 9.55 6.19
CA CYS A 199 10.60 10.08 6.83
C CYS A 199 10.46 11.58 7.05
N GLY A 200 11.01 12.08 8.18
CA GLY A 200 11.03 13.49 8.54
C GLY A 200 9.67 13.98 9.07
N GLU A 201 9.51 15.29 9.13
CA GLU A 201 8.27 15.97 9.51
C GLU A 201 7.78 16.82 8.35
N VAL A 202 6.47 16.92 8.17
CA VAL A 202 5.85 17.71 7.11
C VAL A 202 4.70 18.55 7.64
N ILE A 203 4.51 19.74 7.10
CA ILE A 203 3.31 20.54 7.32
C ILE A 203 2.35 20.22 6.18
N ILE A 204 1.20 19.66 6.50
CA ILE A 204 0.14 19.30 5.55
C ILE A 204 -1.00 20.26 5.73
N SER A 205 -1.22 21.14 4.75
CA SER A 205 -2.28 22.18 4.76
C SER A 205 -2.30 22.97 6.09
N GLY A 206 -1.12 23.35 6.57
CA GLY A 206 -0.94 24.15 7.80
C GLY A 206 -0.83 23.34 9.10
N LYS A 207 -1.02 22.02 9.07
CA LYS A 207 -0.89 21.14 10.24
C LYS A 207 0.43 20.37 10.23
N ASN A 208 1.20 20.47 11.32
CA ASN A 208 2.43 19.69 11.47
C ASN A 208 2.11 18.21 11.69
N VAL A 209 2.69 17.34 10.86
CA VAL A 209 2.50 15.89 10.91
C VAL A 209 3.88 15.23 11.11
N GLU A 210 3.98 14.47 12.19
CA GLU A 210 5.22 13.78 12.56
C GLU A 210 5.50 12.58 11.65
N GLU A 211 6.75 12.13 11.66
CA GLU A 211 7.16 10.88 10.99
C GLU A 211 6.32 9.68 11.43
N LYS A 212 6.10 8.72 10.52
CA LYS A 212 5.29 7.51 10.72
C LYS A 212 3.85 7.80 11.15
N THR A 213 3.26 8.85 10.60
CA THR A 213 1.87 9.25 10.86
C THR A 213 1.09 9.31 9.54
N ALA A 214 -0.07 8.66 9.50
CA ALA A 214 -1.05 8.81 8.44
C ALA A 214 -1.99 9.98 8.75
N ALA A 215 -2.03 10.96 7.87
CA ALA A 215 -2.91 12.11 7.93
C ALA A 215 -4.07 11.92 6.94
N LYS A 216 -5.28 11.62 7.43
CA LYS A 216 -6.48 11.53 6.62
C LYS A 216 -6.84 12.90 6.08
N LEU A 217 -7.02 12.99 4.78
CA LEU A 217 -7.36 14.23 4.09
C LEU A 217 -8.87 14.35 3.89
N GLY A 218 -9.39 15.52 4.15
CA GLY A 218 -10.79 15.91 3.89
C GLY A 218 -11.05 16.16 2.40
N ASP A 219 -12.19 16.76 2.10
CA ASP A 219 -12.59 17.11 0.75
C ASP A 219 -11.69 18.19 0.15
N GLY A 220 -11.53 18.15 -1.18
CA GLY A 220 -10.72 19.07 -1.95
C GLY A 220 -10.15 18.41 -3.20
N ASP A 221 -9.33 19.17 -3.94
CA ASP A 221 -8.73 18.76 -5.21
C ASP A 221 -7.19 18.78 -5.19
N ARG A 222 -6.58 19.19 -4.06
CA ARG A 222 -5.14 19.29 -3.86
C ARG A 222 -4.76 19.29 -2.40
N VAL A 223 -3.51 19.00 -2.10
CA VAL A 223 -2.93 19.12 -0.76
C VAL A 223 -1.69 19.97 -0.81
N LEU A 224 -1.52 20.88 0.15
CA LEU A 224 -0.32 21.68 0.35
C LEU A 224 0.64 20.94 1.28
N LEU A 225 1.84 20.68 0.81
CA LEU A 225 2.92 20.06 1.59
C LEU A 225 4.07 21.04 1.76
N GLU A 226 4.56 21.18 2.98
CA GLU A 226 5.64 22.11 3.31
C GLU A 226 6.63 21.48 4.29
N THR A 227 7.91 21.83 4.17
CA THR A 227 8.98 21.47 5.10
C THR A 227 9.62 22.71 5.70
N LYS A 228 10.18 22.56 6.92
CA LYS A 228 10.97 23.61 7.60
C LYS A 228 12.27 23.02 8.11
N ASN A 229 13.42 23.50 7.59
CA ASN A 229 14.75 23.09 8.05
C ASN A 229 14.99 21.56 8.10
N ASN A 230 14.20 20.79 7.39
CA ASN A 230 14.32 19.33 7.28
C ASN A 230 13.86 18.88 5.90
N LYS A 231 14.36 17.74 5.46
CA LYS A 231 13.84 17.00 4.32
C LYS A 231 12.76 16.05 4.79
N ALA A 232 11.81 15.73 3.91
CA ALA A 232 10.76 14.75 4.20
C ALA A 232 10.47 13.87 2.98
N GLU A 233 10.01 12.66 3.26
CA GLU A 233 9.47 11.73 2.27
C GLU A 233 8.04 11.40 2.66
N ILE A 234 7.11 11.68 1.76
CA ILE A 234 5.69 11.59 1.99
C ILE A 234 5.08 10.68 0.91
N LEU A 235 4.28 9.72 1.34
CA LEU A 235 3.49 8.87 0.46
C LEU A 235 2.04 9.36 0.46
N ILE A 236 1.48 9.65 -0.72
CA ILE A 236 0.05 9.95 -0.87
C ILE A 236 -0.64 8.76 -1.49
N TYR A 237 -1.74 8.36 -0.88
CA TYR A 237 -2.64 7.32 -1.35
C TYR A 237 -4.04 7.90 -1.52
N ALA A 238 -4.64 7.70 -2.70
CA ALA A 238 -6.01 8.14 -2.96
C ALA A 238 -6.76 7.11 -3.82
N SER A 239 -7.98 6.78 -3.42
CA SER A 239 -8.85 5.84 -4.13
C SER A 239 -10.32 6.12 -3.85
N LYS A 240 -11.21 5.46 -4.58
CA LYS A 240 -12.66 5.56 -4.31
C LYS A 240 -13.01 4.80 -3.04
N ARG A 241 -13.83 5.41 -2.19
CA ARG A 241 -14.47 4.69 -1.08
C ARG A 241 -15.31 3.55 -1.63
N LEU A 242 -15.36 2.46 -0.89
CA LEU A 242 -16.25 1.35 -1.20
C LEU A 242 -17.57 1.45 -0.45
N ASP A 243 -17.53 1.96 0.80
CA ASP A 243 -18.69 2.06 1.70
C ASP A 243 -19.44 0.72 1.83
N GLU A 244 -18.69 -0.38 1.78
CA GLU A 244 -19.19 -1.77 1.87
C GLU A 244 -18.89 -2.36 3.25
N PRO A 245 -19.69 -3.32 3.75
CA PRO A 245 -19.38 -4.03 4.99
C PRO A 245 -18.02 -4.73 4.90
N VAL A 246 -17.26 -4.72 6.00
CA VAL A 246 -15.96 -5.38 6.12
C VAL A 246 -15.99 -6.39 7.26
N ALA A 247 -15.86 -7.67 6.93
CA ALA A 247 -15.54 -8.74 7.86
C ALA A 247 -14.05 -9.09 7.69
N TRP A 248 -13.28 -8.97 8.77
CA TRP A 248 -11.82 -9.13 8.70
C TRP A 248 -11.30 -10.02 9.83
N PHE A 249 -10.64 -11.12 9.46
CA PHE A 249 -9.95 -11.98 10.42
C PHE A 249 -8.63 -12.51 9.84
N GLY A 250 -7.53 -12.20 10.53
CA GLY A 250 -6.17 -12.55 10.06
C GLY A 250 -5.90 -11.99 8.65
N PRO A 251 -5.43 -12.82 7.72
CA PRO A 251 -5.06 -12.39 6.36
C PRO A 251 -6.25 -12.37 5.37
N ILE A 252 -7.47 -12.61 5.85
CA ILE A 252 -8.69 -12.74 5.04
C ILE A 252 -9.62 -11.55 5.30
N VAL A 253 -10.06 -10.89 4.23
CA VAL A 253 -11.01 -9.77 4.32
C VAL A 253 -12.16 -10.00 3.34
N MET A 254 -13.35 -10.18 3.90
CA MET A 254 -14.58 -10.42 3.14
C MET A 254 -15.65 -9.37 3.52
N ASN A 255 -16.89 -9.59 3.13
CA ASN A 255 -18.00 -8.68 3.47
C ASN A 255 -18.87 -9.22 4.62
N THR A 256 -18.81 -10.51 4.91
CA THR A 256 -19.59 -11.18 5.95
C THR A 256 -18.75 -12.17 6.76
N GLU A 257 -19.15 -12.39 8.02
CA GLU A 257 -18.55 -13.41 8.88
C GLU A 257 -18.74 -14.85 8.33
N ALA A 258 -19.82 -15.09 7.53
CA ALA A 258 -20.04 -16.37 6.90
C ALA A 258 -18.96 -16.65 5.83
N GLU A 259 -18.60 -15.66 5.04
CA GLU A 259 -17.55 -15.77 4.03
C GLU A 259 -16.15 -15.95 4.69
N ILE A 260 -15.91 -15.32 5.84
CA ILE A 260 -14.69 -15.57 6.63
C ILE A 260 -14.63 -17.02 7.07
N ARG A 261 -15.71 -17.56 7.68
CA ARG A 261 -15.76 -18.98 8.09
C ARG A 261 -15.54 -19.92 6.91
N GLN A 262 -16.19 -19.65 5.77
CA GLN A 262 -15.99 -20.43 4.55
C GLN A 262 -14.52 -20.42 4.10
N ALA A 263 -13.85 -19.26 4.11
CA ALA A 263 -12.45 -19.16 3.72
C ALA A 263 -11.55 -20.05 4.60
N PHE A 264 -11.77 -20.06 5.92
CA PHE A 264 -11.00 -20.92 6.83
C PHE A 264 -11.34 -22.41 6.69
N GLU A 265 -12.60 -22.77 6.40
CA GLU A 265 -12.98 -24.14 6.05
C GLU A 265 -12.25 -24.60 4.77
N GLU A 266 -12.18 -23.73 3.76
CA GLU A 266 -11.47 -24.01 2.50
C GLU A 266 -9.96 -24.16 2.72
N LEU A 267 -9.35 -23.33 3.58
CA LEU A 267 -7.94 -23.48 3.97
C LEU A 267 -7.69 -24.86 4.63
N ASN A 268 -8.53 -25.23 5.59
CA ASN A 268 -8.41 -26.51 6.28
C ASN A 268 -8.62 -27.74 5.38
N ASN A 269 -9.43 -27.60 4.34
CA ASN A 269 -9.75 -28.68 3.41
C ASN A 269 -8.86 -28.68 2.15
N GLY A 270 -7.90 -27.73 2.02
CA GLY A 270 -7.03 -27.60 0.86
C GLY A 270 -7.75 -27.17 -0.43
N THR A 271 -8.87 -26.46 -0.30
CA THR A 271 -9.68 -25.96 -1.43
C THR A 271 -9.72 -24.43 -1.53
N PHE A 272 -8.80 -23.78 -0.82
CA PHE A 272 -8.72 -22.31 -0.75
C PHE A 272 -8.36 -21.69 -2.10
N ILE A 273 -7.34 -22.23 -2.76
CA ILE A 273 -6.95 -21.84 -4.11
C ILE A 273 -7.97 -22.41 -5.10
N LYS A 274 -8.49 -21.55 -5.98
CA LYS A 274 -9.53 -21.94 -6.94
C LYS A 274 -8.89 -22.42 -8.25
N GLU A 275 -9.03 -23.72 -8.57
CA GLU A 275 -8.44 -24.33 -9.76
C GLU A 275 -8.94 -23.71 -11.09
N ASN A 276 -10.14 -23.12 -11.08
CA ASN A 276 -10.75 -22.49 -12.26
C ASN A 276 -10.62 -20.96 -12.27
N ALA A 277 -9.82 -20.38 -11.41
CA ALA A 277 -9.51 -18.98 -11.52
C ALA A 277 -8.76 -18.76 -12.85
N ASP A 278 -9.29 -17.92 -13.71
CA ASP A 278 -8.62 -17.51 -14.94
C ASP A 278 -7.45 -16.60 -14.55
N TYR A 279 -6.31 -17.20 -14.36
CA TYR A 279 -5.06 -16.54 -14.04
C TYR A 279 -4.48 -15.85 -15.28
N GLY A 280 -5.34 -15.31 -16.15
CA GLY A 280 -5.05 -14.67 -17.42
C GLY A 280 -3.55 -14.58 -17.68
N ASN A 281 -3.06 -15.43 -18.57
CA ASN A 281 -1.65 -15.42 -18.97
C ASN A 281 -1.28 -14.08 -19.62
N GLU A 282 -1.19 -13.02 -18.87
CA GLU A 282 -0.34 -11.90 -19.19
C GLU A 282 1.07 -12.30 -18.76
N VAL A 283 1.66 -13.20 -19.56
CA VAL A 283 3.11 -13.36 -19.60
C VAL A 283 3.63 -12.00 -20.06
N LEU A 284 4.19 -11.26 -19.12
CA LEU A 284 4.94 -10.06 -19.45
C LEU A 284 6.16 -10.48 -20.26
N GLU A 285 6.13 -10.22 -21.59
CA GLU A 285 7.33 -10.20 -22.42
C GLU A 285 8.17 -8.95 -22.11
#